data_ae58e498fa601b482ee6d34279f5318e
#
_entry.id   ae58e498fa601b482ee6d34279f5318e
#
_cell.length_a   1.000
_cell.length_b   1.000
_cell.length_c   1.000
_cell.angle_alpha   90.00
_cell.angle_beta   90.00
_cell.angle_gamma   90.00
#
_symmetry.space_group_name_H-M   'P 1'
#
loop_
_entity.id
_entity.type
_entity.pdbx_description
1 polymer ?
#
loop_
_entity_poly.entity_id
_entity_poly.type
_entity_poly.pdbx_seq_one_letter_code
_entity_poly.pdbx_strand_id
1 'polypeptide(L)'
;DESNKTRFYLPYYLLNLDEWLAFLMASERTQKPFWDRVLQECFKFYKIFQGNEDDVVYINYFKWKIRNILGDIIAKAESDTTKITAAQGVIIKCRDIIEDLSQNSDLSFFLNEINSSCGISYGDNHGKLSDCLSKLDIDEEAALKTNSKRLKPGDYFDYNFLKTAVDIVLLEEEAKGNSRIREFTSTMISRLDYFLNNPDCEFMRNASTNYKNEEDYLEDCFGISNSNNQYPLIIIDSSEVGSDVLELMTSVISRMIFDYRKRKQGND
;
A
#
# COMPACT_ATOMS: atom_id res chain seq x y z
N ASP A 1 -27.58 -18.42 24.69
CA ASP A 1 -28.48 -17.47 24.01
C ASP A 1 -27.81 -17.06 22.70
N GLU A 2 -28.22 -17.68 21.56
CA GLU A 2 -27.57 -17.45 20.26
C GLU A 2 -27.95 -16.09 19.63
N SER A 3 -28.87 -15.36 20.24
CA SER A 3 -29.44 -14.13 19.69
C SER A 3 -28.51 -12.91 19.70
N ASN A 4 -27.35 -12.97 20.34
CA ASN A 4 -26.39 -11.85 20.47
C ASN A 4 -24.98 -12.15 19.92
N LYS A 5 -24.85 -13.15 19.05
CA LYS A 5 -23.56 -13.40 18.37
C LYS A 5 -23.43 -12.48 17.17
N THR A 6 -22.47 -11.59 17.21
CA THR A 6 -22.05 -10.78 16.06
C THR A 6 -20.68 -11.27 15.57
N ARG A 7 -20.46 -11.23 14.26
CA ARG A 7 -19.16 -11.57 13.69
C ARG A 7 -18.14 -10.52 14.12
N PHE A 8 -17.01 -10.97 14.67
CA PHE A 8 -15.93 -10.08 15.05
C PHE A 8 -15.09 -9.68 13.82
N TYR A 9 -14.71 -8.42 13.73
CA TYR A 9 -13.83 -7.87 12.71
C TYR A 9 -12.72 -7.05 13.36
N LEU A 10 -11.51 -7.15 12.82
CA LEU A 10 -10.36 -6.31 13.16
C LEU A 10 -9.81 -5.68 11.89
N PRO A 11 -10.24 -4.47 11.52
CA PRO A 11 -9.86 -3.86 10.25
C PRO A 11 -8.35 -3.66 10.11
N TYR A 12 -7.75 -4.18 9.04
CA TYR A 12 -6.30 -4.12 8.77
C TYR A 12 -5.74 -2.70 8.71
N TYR A 13 -6.53 -1.71 8.30
CA TYR A 13 -6.10 -0.30 8.20
C TYR A 13 -6.00 0.40 9.57
N LEU A 14 -6.45 -0.24 10.64
CA LEU A 14 -6.24 0.22 12.02
C LEU A 14 -4.91 -0.27 12.61
N LEU A 15 -4.22 -1.20 11.94
CA LEU A 15 -2.92 -1.66 12.37
C LEU A 15 -1.88 -0.56 12.18
N ASN A 16 -1.03 -0.37 13.18
CA ASN A 16 0.15 0.46 13.02
C ASN A 16 1.28 -0.28 12.28
N LEU A 17 2.36 0.44 11.93
CA LEU A 17 3.48 -0.14 11.19
C LEU A 17 4.14 -1.31 11.92
N ASP A 18 4.31 -1.23 13.23
CA ASP A 18 4.99 -2.29 14.00
C ASP A 18 4.13 -3.55 14.10
N GLU A 19 2.81 -3.41 14.18
CA GLU A 19 1.86 -4.52 14.12
C GLU A 19 1.86 -5.21 12.75
N TRP A 20 1.90 -4.43 11.67
CA TRP A 20 2.11 -4.98 10.33
C TRP A 20 3.42 -5.76 10.21
N LEU A 21 4.52 -5.22 10.74
CA LEU A 21 5.82 -5.89 10.70
C LEU A 21 5.82 -7.19 11.51
N ALA A 22 5.19 -7.19 12.67
CA ALA A 22 5.03 -8.40 13.48
C ALA A 22 4.24 -9.47 12.73
N PHE A 23 3.11 -9.11 12.13
CA PHE A 23 2.28 -10.01 11.34
C PHE A 23 3.02 -10.58 10.11
N LEU A 24 3.77 -9.75 9.41
CA LEU A 24 4.54 -10.14 8.24
C LEU A 24 5.87 -10.82 8.59
N MET A 25 6.18 -10.99 9.89
CA MET A 25 7.48 -11.47 10.37
C MET A 25 8.66 -10.71 9.77
N ALA A 26 8.52 -9.41 9.65
CA ALA A 26 9.47 -8.54 9.00
C ALA A 26 10.59 -8.08 9.94
N SER A 27 11.82 -7.99 9.40
CA SER A 27 12.96 -7.44 10.13
C SER A 27 12.97 -5.91 10.11
N GLU A 28 13.44 -5.29 11.19
CA GLU A 28 13.41 -3.83 11.32
C GLU A 28 14.34 -3.07 10.38
N ARG A 29 15.46 -3.67 9.96
CA ARG A 29 16.50 -2.92 9.23
C ARG A 29 16.13 -2.60 7.78
N THR A 30 15.80 -3.63 7.00
CA THR A 30 15.55 -3.49 5.55
C THR A 30 14.06 -3.53 5.23
N GLN A 31 13.32 -4.40 5.91
CA GLN A 31 11.92 -4.66 5.60
C GLN A 31 10.98 -3.59 6.16
N LYS A 32 11.32 -2.97 7.31
CA LYS A 32 10.51 -1.89 7.89
C LYS A 32 10.41 -0.67 6.97
N PRO A 33 11.52 -0.08 6.47
CA PRO A 33 11.44 1.03 5.52
C PRO A 33 10.76 0.64 4.20
N PHE A 34 10.94 -0.59 3.74
CA PHE A 34 10.28 -1.10 2.55
C PHE A 34 8.77 -1.16 2.75
N TRP A 35 8.31 -1.77 3.86
CA TRP A 35 6.89 -1.92 4.14
C TRP A 35 6.19 -0.57 4.41
N ASP A 36 6.84 0.34 5.13
CA ASP A 36 6.31 1.70 5.29
C ASP A 36 6.02 2.34 3.92
N ARG A 37 6.95 2.21 2.97
CA ARG A 37 6.74 2.71 1.60
C ARG A 37 5.60 1.98 0.88
N VAL A 38 5.49 0.66 1.02
CA VAL A 38 4.38 -0.11 0.44
C VAL A 38 3.03 0.41 0.92
N LEU A 39 2.87 0.64 2.22
CA LEU A 39 1.62 1.19 2.77
C LEU A 39 1.32 2.60 2.22
N GLN A 40 2.35 3.46 2.12
CA GLN A 40 2.20 4.81 1.54
C GLN A 40 1.77 4.74 0.07
N GLU A 41 2.37 3.87 -0.73
CA GLU A 41 2.02 3.70 -2.14
C GLU A 41 0.62 3.08 -2.30
N CYS A 42 0.28 2.10 -1.50
CA CYS A 42 -1.04 1.48 -1.50
C CYS A 42 -2.15 2.53 -1.28
N PHE A 43 -1.98 3.40 -0.29
CA PHE A 43 -2.91 4.49 -0.02
C PHE A 43 -3.02 5.46 -1.22
N LYS A 44 -1.89 5.82 -1.84
CA LYS A 44 -1.88 6.72 -2.99
C LYS A 44 -2.56 6.09 -4.22
N PHE A 45 -2.34 4.79 -4.48
CA PHE A 45 -3.06 4.06 -5.51
C PHE A 45 -4.57 4.05 -5.26
N TYR A 46 -4.96 3.74 -4.04
CA TYR A 46 -6.37 3.78 -3.67
C TYR A 46 -7.00 5.14 -3.98
N LYS A 47 -6.29 6.25 -3.71
CA LYS A 47 -6.78 7.61 -4.01
C LYS A 47 -6.97 7.89 -5.50
N ILE A 48 -6.16 7.30 -6.39
CA ILE A 48 -6.31 7.45 -7.85
C ILE A 48 -7.66 6.92 -8.34
N PHE A 49 -8.21 5.90 -7.67
CA PHE A 49 -9.40 5.18 -8.13
C PHE A 49 -10.68 5.51 -7.36
N GLN A 50 -10.64 6.52 -6.51
CA GLN A 50 -11.82 6.96 -5.77
C GLN A 50 -12.80 7.83 -6.59
N GLY A 51 -12.41 8.35 -7.76
CA GLY A 51 -13.24 9.20 -8.61
C GLY A 51 -13.52 10.58 -8.00
N ASN A 52 -12.62 11.10 -7.17
CA ASN A 52 -12.73 12.39 -6.49
C ASN A 52 -11.88 13.46 -7.18
N GLU A 53 -12.09 14.75 -6.88
CA GLU A 53 -11.29 15.87 -7.40
C GLU A 53 -9.77 15.73 -7.11
N ASP A 54 -9.42 14.97 -6.09
CA ASP A 54 -8.03 14.69 -5.72
C ASP A 54 -7.32 13.69 -6.67
N ASP A 55 -8.03 12.97 -7.52
CA ASP A 55 -7.47 11.93 -8.40
C ASP A 55 -6.36 12.48 -9.29
N VAL A 56 -6.56 13.68 -9.83
CA VAL A 56 -5.59 14.37 -10.72
C VAL A 56 -4.23 14.54 -10.02
N VAL A 57 -4.23 14.86 -8.73
CA VAL A 57 -3.00 15.07 -7.95
C VAL A 57 -2.24 13.74 -7.78
N TYR A 58 -2.96 12.65 -7.53
CA TYR A 58 -2.35 11.33 -7.37
C TYR A 58 -1.94 10.71 -8.71
N ILE A 59 -2.67 10.99 -9.79
CA ILE A 59 -2.27 10.64 -11.17
C ILE A 59 -0.96 11.34 -11.54
N ASN A 60 -0.83 12.64 -11.27
CA ASN A 60 0.39 13.40 -11.48
C ASN A 60 1.57 12.83 -10.67
N TYR A 61 1.32 12.46 -9.42
CA TYR A 61 2.31 11.79 -8.57
C TYR A 61 2.78 10.47 -9.18
N PHE A 62 1.86 9.64 -9.68
CA PHE A 62 2.20 8.36 -10.30
C PHE A 62 3.03 8.55 -11.58
N LYS A 63 2.65 9.49 -12.44
CA LYS A 63 3.42 9.85 -13.64
C LYS A 63 4.85 10.28 -13.27
N TRP A 64 4.99 11.15 -12.27
CA TRP A 64 6.28 11.57 -11.72
C TRP A 64 7.11 10.40 -11.22
N LYS A 65 6.51 9.47 -10.50
CA LYS A 65 7.18 8.28 -9.96
C LYS A 65 7.70 7.37 -11.07
N ILE A 66 6.88 7.06 -12.06
CA ILE A 66 7.28 6.25 -13.23
C ILE A 66 8.40 6.91 -14.01
N ARG A 67 8.31 8.22 -14.27
CA ARG A 67 9.39 8.98 -14.91
C ARG A 67 10.71 8.83 -14.15
N ASN A 68 10.70 8.93 -12.84
CA ASN A 68 11.91 8.81 -12.02
C ASN A 68 12.48 7.39 -12.05
N ILE A 69 11.64 6.35 -11.98
CA ILE A 69 12.09 4.95 -12.12
C ILE A 69 12.79 4.73 -13.47
N LEU A 70 12.18 5.22 -14.56
CA LEU A 70 12.75 5.12 -15.89
C LEU A 70 14.03 5.94 -16.02
N GLY A 71 14.10 7.13 -15.42
CA GLY A 71 15.30 7.95 -15.35
C GLY A 71 16.45 7.25 -14.64
N ASP A 72 16.20 6.59 -13.52
CA ASP A 72 17.22 5.81 -12.79
C ASP A 72 17.72 4.62 -13.63
N ILE A 73 16.84 3.96 -14.38
CA ILE A 73 17.23 2.86 -15.30
C ILE A 73 18.12 3.40 -16.43
N ILE A 74 17.72 4.51 -17.06
CA ILE A 74 18.51 5.14 -18.15
C ILE A 74 19.89 5.56 -17.65
N ALA A 75 19.99 6.10 -16.45
CA ALA A 75 21.25 6.57 -15.90
C ALA A 75 22.24 5.43 -15.59
N LYS A 76 21.75 4.24 -15.26
CA LYS A 76 22.59 3.12 -14.78
C LYS A 76 22.92 2.07 -15.82
N ALA A 77 22.12 1.93 -16.88
CA ALA A 77 22.35 0.88 -17.86
C ALA A 77 23.60 1.16 -18.71
N GLU A 78 24.39 0.11 -18.97
CA GLU A 78 25.67 0.22 -19.67
C GLU A 78 25.53 0.41 -21.19
N SER A 79 24.42 -0.05 -21.78
CA SER A 79 24.15 0.06 -23.22
C SER A 79 22.73 0.54 -23.50
N ASP A 80 22.53 1.16 -24.65
CA ASP A 80 21.22 1.66 -25.08
C ASP A 80 20.18 0.53 -25.20
N THR A 81 20.59 -0.63 -25.72
CA THR A 81 19.71 -1.78 -25.82
C THR A 81 19.26 -2.28 -24.46
N THR A 82 20.17 -2.37 -23.48
CA THR A 82 19.86 -2.77 -22.11
C THR A 82 18.91 -1.77 -21.45
N LYS A 83 19.14 -0.48 -21.64
CA LYS A 83 18.26 0.58 -21.11
C LYS A 83 16.85 0.49 -21.66
N ILE A 84 16.70 0.33 -22.97
CA ILE A 84 15.40 0.22 -23.61
C ILE A 84 14.66 -1.04 -23.16
N THR A 85 15.32 -2.19 -23.11
CA THR A 85 14.72 -3.43 -22.63
C THR A 85 14.26 -3.33 -21.17
N ALA A 86 15.08 -2.72 -20.32
CA ALA A 86 14.71 -2.48 -18.91
C ALA A 86 13.53 -1.52 -18.79
N ALA A 87 13.50 -0.44 -19.57
CA ALA A 87 12.39 0.52 -19.60
C ALA A 87 11.10 -0.15 -20.08
N GLN A 88 11.14 -0.96 -21.12
CA GLN A 88 9.99 -1.73 -21.61
C GLN A 88 9.46 -2.68 -20.55
N GLY A 89 10.33 -3.37 -19.80
CA GLY A 89 9.94 -4.24 -18.69
C GLY A 89 9.20 -3.47 -17.59
N VAL A 90 9.62 -2.25 -17.25
CA VAL A 90 8.92 -1.38 -16.29
C VAL A 90 7.56 -0.97 -16.83
N ILE A 91 7.47 -0.57 -18.09
CA ILE A 91 6.22 -0.14 -18.72
C ILE A 91 5.19 -1.27 -18.76
N ILE A 92 5.61 -2.49 -19.11
CA ILE A 92 4.75 -3.68 -19.11
C ILE A 92 4.17 -3.90 -17.70
N LYS A 93 5.01 -3.90 -16.66
CA LYS A 93 4.56 -4.06 -15.27
C LYS A 93 3.63 -2.94 -14.84
N CYS A 94 3.89 -1.69 -15.24
CA CYS A 94 2.98 -0.58 -14.95
C CYS A 94 1.64 -0.73 -15.67
N ARG A 95 1.62 -1.32 -16.87
CA ARG A 95 0.37 -1.64 -17.58
C ARG A 95 -0.44 -2.69 -16.85
N ASP A 96 0.19 -3.81 -16.45
CA ASP A 96 -0.49 -4.87 -15.71
C ASP A 96 -1.14 -4.29 -14.45
N ILE A 97 -0.41 -3.42 -13.75
CA ILE A 97 -0.92 -2.69 -12.58
C ILE A 97 -2.13 -1.81 -12.93
N ILE A 98 -2.10 -1.12 -14.07
CA ILE A 98 -3.18 -0.22 -14.50
C ILE A 98 -4.35 -0.99 -15.10
N GLU A 99 -4.11 -2.10 -15.80
CA GLU A 99 -5.15 -2.95 -16.34
C GLU A 99 -6.00 -3.59 -15.24
N ASP A 100 -5.38 -4.03 -14.15
CA ASP A 100 -6.10 -4.49 -12.95
C ASP A 100 -6.92 -3.37 -12.29
N LEU A 101 -6.44 -2.13 -12.38
CA LEU A 101 -7.08 -0.94 -11.83
C LEU A 101 -8.02 -0.27 -12.85
N SER A 102 -8.22 -0.87 -14.00
CA SER A 102 -9.01 -0.58 -15.19
C SER A 102 -9.53 0.86 -15.32
N GLN A 103 -9.19 1.54 -16.41
CA GLN A 103 -9.97 2.65 -16.96
C GLN A 103 -9.47 4.09 -16.72
N ASN A 104 -8.30 4.30 -16.10
CA ASN A 104 -7.77 5.65 -16.13
C ASN A 104 -7.12 5.92 -17.51
N SER A 105 -7.86 6.63 -18.39
CA SER A 105 -7.44 6.96 -19.74
C SER A 105 -6.12 7.74 -19.77
N ASP A 106 -5.90 8.62 -18.78
CA ASP A 106 -4.71 9.49 -18.73
C ASP A 106 -3.44 8.70 -18.44
N LEU A 107 -3.52 7.71 -17.55
CA LEU A 107 -2.39 6.83 -17.27
C LEU A 107 -2.10 5.89 -18.42
N SER A 108 -3.13 5.34 -19.08
CA SER A 108 -2.97 4.54 -20.29
C SER A 108 -2.33 5.33 -21.43
N PHE A 109 -2.77 6.56 -21.65
CA PHE A 109 -2.18 7.45 -22.65
C PHE A 109 -0.70 7.74 -22.34
N PHE A 110 -0.40 8.10 -21.12
CA PHE A 110 0.96 8.38 -20.64
C PHE A 110 1.90 7.19 -20.86
N LEU A 111 1.48 5.96 -20.50
CA LEU A 111 2.31 4.76 -20.69
C LEU A 111 2.47 4.41 -22.18
N ASN A 112 1.45 4.66 -23.00
CA ASN A 112 1.55 4.47 -24.45
C ASN A 112 2.53 5.45 -25.10
N GLU A 113 2.55 6.70 -24.66
CA GLU A 113 3.50 7.71 -25.12
C GLU A 113 4.94 7.30 -24.82
N ILE A 114 5.23 6.87 -23.59
CA ILE A 114 6.56 6.39 -23.21
C ILE A 114 6.91 5.12 -24.00
N ASN A 115 5.99 4.15 -24.11
CA ASN A 115 6.25 2.91 -24.81
C ASN A 115 6.53 3.12 -26.31
N SER A 116 5.88 4.09 -26.95
CA SER A 116 6.18 4.42 -28.36
C SER A 116 7.58 4.98 -28.53
N SER A 117 8.11 5.67 -27.51
CA SER A 117 9.49 6.18 -27.49
C SER A 117 10.53 5.07 -27.28
N CYS A 118 10.13 3.94 -26.69
CA CYS A 118 10.94 2.72 -26.56
C CYS A 118 10.88 1.82 -27.81
N GLY A 119 10.20 2.26 -28.87
CA GLY A 119 9.89 1.42 -30.05
C GLY A 119 11.11 0.80 -30.73
N ILE A 120 10.88 -0.36 -31.35
CA ILE A 120 11.86 -1.31 -31.94
C ILE A 120 12.45 -0.74 -33.26
N SER A 121 12.98 0.44 -33.26
CA SER A 121 13.75 0.93 -34.41
C SER A 121 15.23 0.82 -34.10
N TYR A 122 15.97 0.15 -34.96
CA TYR A 122 17.43 0.19 -34.94
C TYR A 122 17.88 1.65 -35.06
N GLY A 123 18.46 2.21 -34.01
CA GLY A 123 18.92 3.59 -33.99
C GLY A 123 18.91 4.18 -32.58
N ASP A 124 18.99 5.48 -32.49
CA ASP A 124 19.11 6.27 -31.24
C ASP A 124 17.80 6.27 -30.41
N ASN A 125 17.40 5.10 -29.93
CA ASN A 125 16.22 4.95 -29.10
C ASN A 125 16.43 5.46 -27.66
N HIS A 126 17.67 5.50 -27.20
CA HIS A 126 18.03 6.09 -25.91
C HIS A 126 17.74 7.59 -25.89
N GLY A 127 18.16 8.32 -26.91
CA GLY A 127 17.89 9.74 -27.05
C GLY A 127 16.40 10.01 -27.11
N LYS A 128 15.62 9.22 -27.86
CA LYS A 128 14.16 9.35 -27.95
C LYS A 128 13.45 9.15 -26.61
N LEU A 129 13.86 8.14 -25.83
CA LEU A 129 13.27 7.89 -24.51
C LEU A 129 13.63 9.03 -23.56
N SER A 130 14.90 9.47 -23.53
CA SER A 130 15.36 10.59 -22.72
C SER A 130 14.61 11.90 -23.08
N ASP A 131 14.47 12.17 -24.36
CA ASP A 131 13.72 13.32 -24.86
C ASP A 131 12.22 13.25 -24.49
N CYS A 132 11.61 12.06 -24.59
CA CYS A 132 10.24 11.84 -24.16
C CYS A 132 10.07 12.15 -22.68
N LEU A 133 10.91 11.56 -21.82
CA LEU A 133 10.84 11.77 -20.37
C LEU A 133 11.03 13.23 -19.97
N SER A 134 11.85 13.99 -20.71
CA SER A 134 12.10 15.41 -20.45
C SER A 134 10.93 16.32 -20.83
N LYS A 135 10.07 15.87 -21.73
CA LYS A 135 8.93 16.64 -22.26
C LYS A 135 7.60 16.31 -21.57
N LEU A 136 7.59 15.31 -20.68
CA LEU A 136 6.37 14.95 -19.97
C LEU A 136 5.87 16.11 -19.12
N ASP A 137 4.58 16.43 -19.28
CA ASP A 137 3.89 17.44 -18.48
C ASP A 137 3.59 16.86 -17.09
N ILE A 138 4.46 17.20 -16.14
CA ILE A 138 4.39 16.73 -14.75
C ILE A 138 4.64 17.93 -13.83
N ASP A 139 3.68 18.21 -12.96
CA ASP A 139 3.86 19.18 -11.88
C ASP A 139 4.73 18.54 -10.77
N GLU A 140 6.01 18.89 -10.78
CA GLU A 140 6.98 18.34 -9.84
C GLU A 140 6.72 18.78 -8.39
N GLU A 141 6.31 20.01 -8.17
CA GLU A 141 6.04 20.54 -6.83
C GLU A 141 4.85 19.82 -6.19
N ALA A 142 3.77 19.67 -6.95
CA ALA A 142 2.60 18.90 -6.51
C ALA A 142 2.95 17.43 -6.26
N ALA A 143 3.77 16.81 -7.13
CA ALA A 143 4.20 15.43 -6.96
C ALA A 143 5.07 15.24 -5.71
N LEU A 144 6.03 16.11 -5.45
CA LEU A 144 6.87 16.09 -4.24
C LEU A 144 6.03 16.29 -2.97
N LYS A 145 5.07 17.20 -2.99
CA LYS A 145 4.12 17.40 -1.90
C LYS A 145 3.31 16.14 -1.63
N THR A 146 2.84 15.47 -2.68
CA THR A 146 2.10 14.20 -2.56
C THR A 146 3.01 13.07 -2.08
N ASN A 147 4.26 13.02 -2.53
CA ASN A 147 5.25 12.05 -2.05
C ASN A 147 5.49 12.17 -0.54
N SER A 148 5.47 13.38 -0.01
CA SER A 148 5.68 13.64 1.42
C SER A 148 4.47 13.36 2.32
N LYS A 149 3.28 13.19 1.74
CA LYS A 149 2.08 12.79 2.51
C LYS A 149 2.31 11.42 3.14
N ARG A 150 1.96 11.32 4.42
CA ARG A 150 2.07 10.07 5.19
C ARG A 150 0.70 9.52 5.52
N LEU A 151 0.57 8.21 5.37
CA LEU A 151 -0.58 7.46 5.86
C LEU A 151 -0.65 7.58 7.39
N LYS A 152 -1.82 7.89 7.90
CA LYS A 152 -2.08 7.94 9.34
C LYS A 152 -2.83 6.68 9.77
N PRO A 153 -2.65 6.21 11.00
CA PRO A 153 -3.49 5.15 11.53
C PRO A 153 -4.98 5.50 11.40
N GLY A 154 -5.76 4.60 10.82
CA GLY A 154 -7.18 4.83 10.52
C GLY A 154 -7.49 5.38 9.13
N ASP A 155 -6.50 5.86 8.38
CA ASP A 155 -6.70 6.18 6.97
C ASP A 155 -7.00 4.90 6.18
N TYR A 156 -8.21 4.81 5.65
CA TYR A 156 -8.62 3.65 4.86
C TYR A 156 -7.90 3.61 3.52
N PHE A 157 -7.48 2.42 3.13
CA PHE A 157 -7.02 2.07 1.78
C PHE A 157 -7.55 0.68 1.41
N ASP A 158 -7.69 0.39 0.12
CA ASP A 158 -8.10 -0.93 -0.32
C ASP A 158 -6.90 -1.89 -0.33
N TYR A 159 -7.00 -2.99 0.42
CA TYR A 159 -5.94 -4.01 0.53
C TYR A 159 -5.61 -4.68 -0.83
N ASN A 160 -6.51 -4.64 -1.80
CA ASN A 160 -6.26 -5.17 -3.13
C ASN A 160 -5.09 -4.46 -3.83
N PHE A 161 -4.80 -3.21 -3.47
CA PHE A 161 -3.65 -2.47 -4.00
C PHE A 161 -2.32 -2.78 -3.30
N LEU A 162 -2.29 -3.59 -2.24
CA LEU A 162 -1.05 -3.90 -1.54
C LEU A 162 -0.03 -4.62 -2.44
N LYS A 163 -0.49 -5.57 -3.27
CA LYS A 163 0.39 -6.28 -4.20
C LYS A 163 0.97 -5.33 -5.25
N THR A 164 0.13 -4.50 -5.83
CA THR A 164 0.51 -3.43 -6.75
C THR A 164 1.56 -2.50 -6.14
N ALA A 165 1.34 -2.07 -4.90
CA ALA A 165 2.27 -1.22 -4.18
C ALA A 165 3.62 -1.91 -3.92
N VAL A 166 3.62 -3.19 -3.56
CA VAL A 166 4.86 -4.00 -3.44
C VAL A 166 5.63 -4.00 -4.75
N ASP A 167 4.95 -4.26 -5.88
CA ASP A 167 5.60 -4.32 -7.19
C ASP A 167 6.24 -3.00 -7.59
N ILE A 168 5.58 -1.87 -7.37
CA ILE A 168 6.14 -0.54 -7.65
C ILE A 168 7.34 -0.23 -6.75
N VAL A 169 7.26 -0.53 -5.46
CA VAL A 169 8.39 -0.29 -4.55
C VAL A 169 9.59 -1.18 -4.88
N LEU A 170 9.34 -2.43 -5.29
CA LEU A 170 10.41 -3.32 -5.77
C LEU A 170 11.07 -2.77 -7.04
N LEU A 171 10.28 -2.30 -8.01
CA LEU A 171 10.79 -1.71 -9.25
C LEU A 171 11.65 -0.47 -8.96
N GLU A 172 11.22 0.39 -8.05
CA GLU A 172 11.96 1.57 -7.66
C GLU A 172 13.29 1.21 -7.00
N GLU A 173 13.33 0.20 -6.11
CA GLU A 173 14.56 -0.27 -5.49
C GLU A 173 15.52 -0.90 -6.50
N GLU A 174 15.01 -1.73 -7.40
CA GLU A 174 15.80 -2.34 -8.49
C GLU A 174 16.39 -1.26 -9.42
N ALA A 175 15.60 -0.25 -9.80
CA ALA A 175 16.06 0.88 -10.59
C ALA A 175 17.17 1.66 -9.89
N LYS A 176 17.13 1.81 -8.57
CA LYS A 176 18.21 2.40 -7.76
C LYS A 176 19.44 1.51 -7.61
N GLY A 177 19.40 0.27 -8.12
CA GLY A 177 20.49 -0.70 -8.12
C GLY A 177 20.50 -1.65 -6.93
N ASN A 178 19.44 -1.71 -6.15
CA ASN A 178 19.28 -2.70 -5.08
C ASN A 178 18.75 -4.02 -5.66
N SER A 179 19.60 -4.76 -6.36
CA SER A 179 19.24 -6.01 -7.06
C SER A 179 18.82 -7.15 -6.11
N ARG A 180 19.16 -7.06 -4.83
CA ARG A 180 18.85 -8.10 -3.83
C ARG A 180 17.58 -7.82 -3.02
N ILE A 181 16.88 -6.75 -3.34
CA ILE A 181 15.69 -6.37 -2.56
C ILE A 181 14.63 -7.48 -2.53
N ARG A 182 14.41 -8.18 -3.65
CA ARG A 182 13.45 -9.29 -3.73
C ARG A 182 13.83 -10.45 -2.81
N GLU A 183 15.11 -10.76 -2.71
CA GLU A 183 15.62 -11.78 -1.80
C GLU A 183 15.33 -11.38 -0.33
N PHE A 184 15.66 -10.14 0.04
CA PHE A 184 15.45 -9.64 1.39
C PHE A 184 13.98 -9.49 1.80
N THR A 185 13.06 -9.34 0.85
CA THR A 185 11.64 -9.14 1.11
C THR A 185 10.79 -10.38 0.86
N SER A 186 11.37 -11.49 0.39
CA SER A 186 10.64 -12.69 -0.05
C SER A 186 9.72 -13.28 1.02
N THR A 187 10.21 -13.42 2.25
CA THR A 187 9.41 -13.96 3.37
C THR A 187 8.22 -13.06 3.68
N MET A 188 8.45 -11.75 3.72
CA MET A 188 7.41 -10.75 3.96
C MET A 188 6.35 -10.77 2.85
N ILE A 189 6.76 -10.89 1.58
CA ILE A 189 5.83 -10.98 0.44
C ILE A 189 5.01 -12.27 0.52
N SER A 190 5.60 -13.40 0.89
CA SER A 190 4.86 -14.66 1.09
C SER A 190 3.81 -14.53 2.21
N ARG A 191 4.13 -13.79 3.28
CA ARG A 191 3.18 -13.51 4.36
C ARG A 191 2.07 -12.53 3.92
N LEU A 192 2.39 -11.58 3.05
CA LEU A 192 1.37 -10.74 2.43
C LEU A 192 0.42 -11.57 1.56
N ASP A 193 0.93 -12.50 0.75
CA ASP A 193 0.09 -13.42 -0.03
C ASP A 193 -0.82 -14.27 0.89
N TYR A 194 -0.31 -14.70 2.04
CA TYR A 194 -1.13 -15.35 3.06
C TYR A 194 -2.26 -14.42 3.54
N PHE A 195 -1.94 -13.18 3.93
CA PHE A 195 -2.94 -12.20 4.32
C PHE A 195 -4.02 -12.00 3.25
N LEU A 196 -3.62 -11.88 1.98
CA LEU A 196 -4.54 -11.59 0.88
C LEU A 196 -5.48 -12.76 0.55
N ASN A 197 -5.02 -14.00 0.70
CA ASN A 197 -5.71 -15.17 0.16
C ASN A 197 -6.26 -16.14 1.23
N ASN A 198 -5.76 -16.09 2.47
CA ASN A 198 -6.19 -17.04 3.47
C ASN A 198 -7.54 -16.63 4.10
N PRO A 199 -8.51 -17.57 4.19
CA PRO A 199 -9.77 -17.35 4.91
C PRO A 199 -9.60 -16.91 6.37
N ASP A 200 -8.55 -17.39 7.06
CA ASP A 200 -8.26 -17.01 8.45
C ASP A 200 -8.05 -15.51 8.66
N CYS A 201 -7.68 -14.78 7.59
CA CYS A 201 -7.52 -13.33 7.60
C CYS A 201 -8.76 -12.56 7.12
N GLU A 202 -9.85 -13.26 6.80
CA GLU A 202 -11.07 -12.63 6.27
C GLU A 202 -11.67 -11.62 7.24
N PHE A 203 -11.63 -11.88 8.53
CA PHE A 203 -12.13 -10.97 9.56
C PHE A 203 -11.36 -9.64 9.62
N MET A 204 -10.14 -9.60 9.07
CA MET A 204 -9.37 -8.36 8.93
C MET A 204 -9.71 -7.60 7.65
N ARG A 205 -9.99 -8.33 6.55
CA ARG A 205 -10.22 -7.73 5.22
C ARG A 205 -11.66 -7.26 5.02
N ASN A 206 -12.63 -7.96 5.56
CA ASN A 206 -14.06 -7.80 5.27
C ASN A 206 -14.81 -7.10 6.41
N ALA A 207 -14.23 -6.08 7.02
CA ALA A 207 -14.98 -5.27 7.99
C ALA A 207 -16.21 -4.65 7.31
N SER A 208 -17.37 -4.84 7.91
CA SER A 208 -18.65 -4.34 7.37
C SER A 208 -18.79 -2.82 7.45
N THR A 209 -17.94 -2.16 8.24
CA THR A 209 -17.98 -0.73 8.52
C THR A 209 -16.57 -0.14 8.36
N ASN A 210 -16.47 1.00 7.68
CA ASN A 210 -15.22 1.75 7.59
C ASN A 210 -15.13 2.71 8.77
N TYR A 211 -14.35 2.36 9.77
CA TYR A 211 -14.08 3.21 10.93
C TYR A 211 -13.10 4.32 10.55
N LYS A 212 -13.37 5.54 11.00
CA LYS A 212 -12.50 6.70 10.72
C LYS A 212 -11.22 6.69 11.56
N ASN A 213 -11.26 6.02 12.70
CA ASN A 213 -10.17 5.92 13.66
C ASN A 213 -10.40 4.75 14.62
N GLU A 214 -9.41 4.50 15.47
CA GLU A 214 -9.47 3.45 16.50
C GLU A 214 -10.59 3.69 17.53
N GLU A 215 -10.92 4.94 17.84
CA GLU A 215 -11.94 5.28 18.83
C GLU A 215 -13.33 4.88 18.34
N ASP A 216 -13.66 5.20 17.09
CA ASP A 216 -14.92 4.77 16.46
C ASP A 216 -15.08 3.23 16.48
N TYR A 217 -13.98 2.52 16.20
CA TYR A 217 -13.95 1.06 16.25
C TYR A 217 -14.18 0.51 17.68
N LEU A 218 -13.47 1.09 18.65
CA LEU A 218 -13.61 0.69 20.05
C LEU A 218 -15.02 1.01 20.62
N GLU A 219 -15.61 2.10 20.19
CA GLU A 219 -16.98 2.45 20.57
C GLU A 219 -17.99 1.47 20.04
N ASP A 220 -17.87 1.10 18.76
CA ASP A 220 -18.81 0.19 18.10
C ASP A 220 -18.65 -1.26 18.63
N CYS A 221 -17.41 -1.77 18.64
CA CYS A 221 -17.16 -3.15 18.99
C CYS A 221 -17.19 -3.43 20.50
N PHE A 222 -16.80 -2.46 21.34
CA PHE A 222 -16.61 -2.64 22.77
C PHE A 222 -17.47 -1.72 23.64
N GLY A 223 -18.25 -0.81 23.05
CA GLY A 223 -19.13 0.10 23.79
C GLY A 223 -18.40 1.00 24.81
N ILE A 224 -17.11 1.31 24.56
CA ILE A 224 -16.21 1.88 25.56
C ILE A 224 -16.60 3.32 25.99
N SER A 225 -17.22 4.10 25.10
CA SER A 225 -17.57 5.50 25.38
C SER A 225 -19.04 5.75 25.63
N ASN A 226 -19.91 4.81 25.36
CA ASN A 226 -21.35 5.02 25.45
C ASN A 226 -21.89 4.55 26.81
N SER A 227 -22.14 5.50 27.71
CA SER A 227 -22.68 5.20 29.04
C SER A 227 -24.00 4.40 29.05
N ASN A 228 -24.70 4.36 27.91
CA ASN A 228 -25.96 3.63 27.76
C ASN A 228 -25.80 2.21 27.18
N ASN A 229 -24.65 1.87 26.58
CA ASN A 229 -24.38 0.59 25.94
C ASN A 229 -23.14 -0.10 26.50
N GLN A 230 -22.85 0.07 27.78
CA GLN A 230 -21.75 -0.64 28.42
C GLN A 230 -22.06 -2.13 28.55
N TYR A 231 -21.40 -2.95 27.78
CA TYR A 231 -21.40 -4.39 27.99
C TYR A 231 -20.48 -4.72 29.20
N PRO A 232 -21.00 -5.39 30.22
CA PRO A 232 -20.19 -5.73 31.40
C PRO A 232 -19.10 -6.76 31.07
N LEU A 233 -19.29 -7.52 30.00
CA LEU A 233 -18.38 -8.56 29.53
C LEU A 233 -18.54 -8.73 28.02
N ILE A 234 -17.42 -8.75 27.31
CA ILE A 234 -17.34 -9.10 25.89
C ILE A 234 -16.46 -10.34 25.76
N ILE A 235 -16.97 -11.35 25.08
CA ILE A 235 -16.26 -12.60 24.80
C ILE A 235 -16.02 -12.68 23.30
N ILE A 236 -14.76 -12.75 22.90
CA ILE A 236 -14.34 -12.98 21.51
C ILE A 236 -13.98 -14.47 21.40
N ASP A 237 -14.78 -15.21 20.63
CA ASP A 237 -14.47 -16.59 20.30
C ASP A 237 -13.42 -16.62 19.20
N SER A 238 -12.24 -17.12 19.53
CA SER A 238 -11.09 -17.23 18.62
C SER A 238 -10.67 -18.69 18.38
N SER A 239 -11.55 -19.64 18.65
CA SER A 239 -11.25 -21.08 18.58
C SER A 239 -10.84 -21.55 17.17
N GLU A 240 -11.29 -20.86 16.13
CA GLU A 240 -10.98 -21.16 14.72
C GLU A 240 -9.84 -20.32 14.13
N VAL A 241 -9.23 -19.44 14.93
CA VAL A 241 -8.16 -18.52 14.46
C VAL A 241 -6.79 -19.17 14.63
N GLY A 242 -5.95 -19.14 13.59
CA GLY A 242 -4.57 -19.63 13.66
C GLY A 242 -3.74 -18.86 14.71
N SER A 243 -2.76 -19.53 15.32
CA SER A 243 -1.97 -18.98 16.42
C SER A 243 -1.29 -17.64 16.09
N ASP A 244 -0.76 -17.49 14.87
CA ASP A 244 -0.06 -16.28 14.42
C ASP A 244 -1.02 -15.08 14.37
N VAL A 245 -2.23 -15.32 13.86
CA VAL A 245 -3.27 -14.29 13.74
C VAL A 245 -3.88 -13.97 15.11
N LEU A 246 -4.00 -14.96 15.98
CA LEU A 246 -4.48 -14.79 17.36
C LEU A 246 -3.55 -13.90 18.18
N GLU A 247 -2.23 -14.09 18.04
CA GLU A 247 -1.23 -13.25 18.70
C GLU A 247 -1.34 -11.79 18.24
N LEU A 248 -1.43 -11.56 16.93
CA LEU A 248 -1.65 -10.25 16.38
C LEU A 248 -2.93 -9.61 16.92
N MET A 249 -4.05 -10.29 16.82
CA MET A 249 -5.36 -9.82 17.27
C MET A 249 -5.32 -9.40 18.74
N THR A 250 -4.77 -10.23 19.59
CA THR A 250 -4.66 -9.97 21.03
C THR A 250 -3.79 -8.74 21.31
N SER A 251 -2.66 -8.63 20.64
CA SER A 251 -1.73 -7.50 20.77
C SER A 251 -2.39 -6.18 20.33
N VAL A 252 -3.01 -6.17 19.15
CA VAL A 252 -3.65 -4.95 18.58
C VAL A 252 -4.80 -4.46 19.46
N ILE A 253 -5.70 -5.36 19.86
CA ILE A 253 -6.85 -4.99 20.71
C ILE A 253 -6.34 -4.47 22.07
N SER A 254 -5.37 -5.15 22.68
CA SER A 254 -4.81 -4.72 23.96
C SER A 254 -4.17 -3.33 23.86
N ARG A 255 -3.41 -3.06 22.80
CA ARG A 255 -2.82 -1.74 22.56
C ARG A 255 -3.90 -0.68 22.38
N MET A 256 -4.89 -0.91 21.53
CA MET A 256 -5.96 0.05 21.27
C MET A 256 -6.72 0.43 22.56
N ILE A 257 -7.07 -0.57 23.37
CA ILE A 257 -7.77 -0.34 24.64
C ILE A 257 -6.86 0.43 25.61
N PHE A 258 -5.57 0.05 25.70
CA PHE A 258 -4.62 0.71 26.57
C PHE A 258 -4.42 2.18 26.17
N ASP A 259 -4.20 2.46 24.89
CA ASP A 259 -3.98 3.81 24.37
C ASP A 259 -5.24 4.70 24.54
N TYR A 260 -6.41 4.12 24.33
CA TYR A 260 -7.68 4.80 24.61
C TYR A 260 -7.79 5.21 26.07
N ARG A 261 -7.57 4.28 27.00
CA ARG A 261 -7.64 4.55 28.45
C ARG A 261 -6.62 5.58 28.88
N LYS A 262 -5.40 5.51 28.37
CA LYS A 262 -4.34 6.48 28.67
C LYS A 262 -4.71 7.89 28.20
N ARG A 263 -5.30 8.02 27.01
CA ARG A 263 -5.75 9.33 26.50
C ARG A 263 -6.87 9.94 27.36
N LYS A 264 -7.79 9.14 27.84
CA LYS A 264 -8.89 9.62 28.71
C LYS A 264 -8.40 10.03 30.11
N GLN A 265 -7.42 9.33 30.70
CA GLN A 265 -6.85 9.68 32.01
C GLN A 265 -5.92 10.91 31.98
N GLY A 266 -5.38 11.27 30.83
CA GLY A 266 -4.53 12.46 30.69
C GLY A 266 -5.31 13.77 30.45
N ASN A 267 -6.63 13.70 30.35
CA ASN A 267 -7.51 14.86 30.15
C ASN A 267 -8.35 15.19 31.41
N ASP A 268 -8.13 14.49 32.52
CA ASP A 268 -8.63 14.80 33.85
C ASP A 268 -7.50 15.46 34.68
#